data_813ffc1d46f8d8132d94a6a96798a7d8
#
_entry.id   813ffc1d46f8d8132d94a6a96798a7d8
#
_cell.length_a   1.000
_cell.length_b   1.000
_cell.length_c   1.000
_cell.angle_alpha   90.00
_cell.angle_beta   90.00
_cell.angle_gamma   90.00
#
_symmetry.space_group_name_H-M   'P 1'
#
loop_
_entity.id
_entity.type
_entity.pdbx_description
1 polymer ?
#
loop_
_entity_poly.entity_id
_entity_poly.type
_entity_poly.pdbx_seq_one_letter_code
_entity_poly.pdbx_strand_id
1 'polypeptide(L)'
;RDWSSDVCSSDLDEKTAQAVQETYGKMLYYNGNPITAYYFSTSCGTTTNASIWDSDPEATPYLRCLSLQTARSRLSFASEEAFASFIKKKNFPAYDASYPLYRWNFRTNGTIIASHVGGVGKITGVSVTERGPGGVAMKLLVKGSEGETTISGQNAIRSALGDASLTLTLMDGKTSDGWSLLPSGFLAIEETGTDEQGVVQFRVYGGGYGHGVGMSQNGAQGMAKAGMGYEEILKYFYDGVTIEEKE
;
A
#
# COMPACT_ATOMS: atom_id res chain seq x y z
N ARG A 1 2.28 -1.38 23.90
CA ARG A 1 0.97 -0.96 24.47
C ARG A 1 -0.03 -2.03 24.11
N ASP A 2 -0.57 -2.62 25.14
CA ASP A 2 -1.55 -3.69 25.10
C ASP A 2 -2.88 -3.14 24.55
N TRP A 3 -3.34 -3.66 23.42
CA TRP A 3 -4.58 -3.24 22.75
C TRP A 3 -5.79 -4.10 23.19
N SER A 4 -5.67 -4.83 24.30
CA SER A 4 -6.63 -5.86 24.70
C SER A 4 -7.71 -5.41 25.70
N SER A 5 -7.76 -4.14 26.08
CA SER A 5 -8.78 -3.70 27.03
C SER A 5 -9.23 -2.28 26.71
N ASP A 6 -10.44 -2.13 26.32
CA ASP A 6 -11.35 -0.99 26.36
C ASP A 6 -12.12 -0.75 25.06
N VAL A 7 -12.64 -1.81 24.43
CA VAL A 7 -13.85 -1.65 23.62
C VAL A 7 -15.02 -1.79 24.59
N CYS A 8 -15.46 -0.69 25.17
CA CYS A 8 -16.69 -0.65 25.93
C CYS A 8 -17.84 -1.07 25.03
N SER A 9 -18.57 -2.12 25.40
CA SER A 9 -19.70 -2.68 24.63
C SER A 9 -20.85 -1.72 24.38
N SER A 10 -20.77 -0.49 24.92
CA SER A 10 -21.77 0.57 24.75
C SER A 10 -21.67 1.39 23.47
N ASP A 11 -20.53 1.29 22.73
CA ASP A 11 -20.25 2.15 21.56
C ASP A 11 -20.32 1.40 20.21
N LEU A 12 -20.65 0.11 20.22
CA LEU A 12 -20.88 -0.66 18.99
C LEU A 12 -22.25 -0.31 18.42
N ASP A 13 -22.31 0.16 17.17
CA ASP A 13 -23.57 0.28 16.46
C ASP A 13 -24.21 -1.12 16.26
N GLU A 14 -25.53 -1.16 16.06
CA GLU A 14 -26.30 -2.41 15.91
C GLU A 14 -25.71 -3.33 14.83
N LYS A 15 -25.19 -2.79 13.73
CA LYS A 15 -24.61 -3.55 12.62
C LYS A 15 -23.29 -4.22 13.02
N THR A 16 -22.46 -3.50 13.77
CA THR A 16 -21.19 -4.04 14.27
C THR A 16 -21.46 -5.14 15.30
N ALA A 17 -22.42 -4.94 16.20
CA ALA A 17 -22.84 -5.96 17.18
C ALA A 17 -23.39 -7.21 16.47
N GLN A 18 -24.23 -7.05 15.46
CA GLN A 18 -24.74 -8.15 14.64
C GLN A 18 -23.61 -8.89 13.93
N ALA A 19 -22.66 -8.18 13.29
CA ALA A 19 -21.52 -8.80 12.61
C ALA A 19 -20.65 -9.64 13.54
N VAL A 20 -20.38 -9.14 14.77
CA VAL A 20 -19.65 -9.89 15.80
C VAL A 20 -20.41 -11.16 16.19
N GLN A 21 -21.73 -11.07 16.38
CA GLN A 21 -22.55 -12.21 16.75
C GLN A 21 -22.60 -13.28 15.65
N GLU A 22 -22.77 -12.86 14.39
CA GLU A 22 -22.86 -13.76 13.23
C GLU A 22 -21.53 -14.45 12.90
N THR A 23 -20.39 -13.85 13.31
CA THR A 23 -19.04 -14.39 13.08
C THR A 23 -18.37 -14.94 14.34
N TYR A 24 -19.10 -15.02 15.43
CA TYR A 24 -18.58 -15.53 16.69
C TYR A 24 -18.03 -16.96 16.51
N GLY A 25 -16.82 -17.22 17.04
CA GLY A 25 -16.13 -18.52 16.93
C GLY A 25 -15.58 -18.85 15.56
N LYS A 26 -15.85 -18.05 14.49
CA LYS A 26 -15.37 -18.32 13.14
C LYS A 26 -13.94 -17.82 12.96
N MET A 27 -13.08 -18.70 12.47
CA MET A 27 -11.67 -18.41 12.20
C MET A 27 -11.25 -18.91 10.82
N LEU A 28 -10.21 -18.29 10.29
CA LEU A 28 -9.60 -18.69 9.01
C LEU A 28 -8.48 -19.69 9.23
N TYR A 29 -8.52 -20.81 8.50
CA TYR A 29 -7.52 -21.88 8.55
C TYR A 29 -6.91 -22.12 7.17
N TYR A 30 -5.63 -22.49 7.16
CA TYR A 30 -4.94 -23.01 6.01
C TYR A 30 -4.22 -24.31 6.40
N ASN A 31 -4.52 -25.41 5.69
CA ASN A 31 -3.99 -26.76 6.03
C ASN A 31 -4.18 -27.12 7.51
N GLY A 32 -5.35 -26.82 8.08
CA GLY A 32 -5.72 -27.14 9.47
C GLY A 32 -5.10 -26.24 10.55
N ASN A 33 -4.32 -25.23 10.17
CA ASN A 33 -3.73 -24.26 11.11
C ASN A 33 -4.38 -22.88 10.97
N PRO A 34 -4.61 -22.13 12.06
CA PRO A 34 -5.04 -20.75 12.00
C PRO A 34 -4.06 -19.90 11.20
N ILE A 35 -4.57 -19.01 10.35
CA ILE A 35 -3.71 -18.11 9.58
C ILE A 35 -3.42 -16.79 10.33
N THR A 36 -2.35 -16.10 9.92
CA THR A 36 -2.16 -14.70 10.24
C THR A 36 -2.84 -13.86 9.15
N ALA A 37 -4.05 -13.40 9.44
CA ALA A 37 -4.88 -12.67 8.48
C ALA A 37 -4.48 -11.19 8.43
N TYR A 38 -3.35 -10.86 7.78
CA TYR A 38 -2.93 -9.48 7.58
C TYR A 38 -3.95 -8.68 6.77
N TYR A 39 -4.15 -7.43 7.16
CA TYR A 39 -5.02 -6.49 6.45
C TYR A 39 -4.44 -5.08 6.46
N PHE A 40 -4.90 -4.25 5.55
CA PHE A 40 -4.49 -2.85 5.40
C PHE A 40 -5.67 -2.01 4.89
N SER A 41 -5.54 -0.69 4.94
CA SER A 41 -6.66 0.22 4.67
C SER A 41 -7.15 0.16 3.21
N THR A 42 -6.30 0.55 2.24
CA THR A 42 -6.71 0.78 0.84
C THR A 42 -5.63 0.26 -0.10
N SER A 43 -6.01 -0.54 -1.11
CA SER A 43 -5.09 -0.91 -2.17
C SER A 43 -4.95 0.19 -3.23
N CYS A 44 -3.97 0.05 -4.10
CA CYS A 44 -3.90 0.84 -5.34
C CYS A 44 -4.51 0.11 -6.55
N GLY A 45 -5.32 -0.92 -6.33
CA GLY A 45 -5.85 -1.83 -7.36
C GLY A 45 -5.05 -3.13 -7.47
N THR A 46 -4.00 -3.28 -6.67
CA THR A 46 -3.20 -4.51 -6.51
C THR A 46 -2.74 -4.64 -5.06
N THR A 47 -2.45 -5.87 -4.63
CA THR A 47 -1.81 -6.18 -3.34
C THR A 47 -0.38 -6.67 -3.56
N THR A 48 0.32 -6.97 -2.49
CA THR A 48 1.61 -7.67 -2.48
C THR A 48 1.53 -8.90 -1.57
N ASN A 49 2.63 -9.59 -1.35
CA ASN A 49 2.72 -10.72 -0.43
C ASN A 49 3.78 -10.47 0.68
N ALA A 50 3.95 -11.42 1.57
CA ALA A 50 4.83 -11.28 2.74
C ALA A 50 6.33 -11.17 2.41
N SER A 51 6.76 -11.42 1.15
CA SER A 51 8.15 -11.25 0.75
C SER A 51 8.70 -9.82 0.94
N ILE A 52 7.82 -8.84 1.07
CA ILE A 52 8.23 -7.45 1.37
C ILE A 52 8.84 -7.26 2.76
N TRP A 53 8.75 -8.26 3.62
CA TRP A 53 9.33 -8.29 4.98
C TRP A 53 10.48 -9.30 5.10
N ASP A 54 11.12 -9.64 3.97
CA ASP A 54 12.17 -10.69 3.88
C ASP A 54 11.70 -12.07 4.39
N SER A 55 10.37 -12.28 4.40
CA SER A 55 9.75 -13.54 4.78
C SER A 55 9.63 -14.45 3.58
N ASP A 56 9.82 -15.77 3.80
CA ASP A 56 9.58 -16.76 2.77
C ASP A 56 8.08 -16.75 2.37
N PRO A 57 7.74 -16.46 1.11
CA PRO A 57 6.34 -16.50 0.65
C PRO A 57 5.69 -17.88 0.79
N GLU A 58 6.48 -18.95 0.76
CA GLU A 58 5.97 -20.32 0.95
C GLU A 58 5.56 -20.61 2.39
N ALA A 59 6.01 -19.81 3.36
CA ALA A 59 5.55 -19.88 4.74
C ALA A 59 4.11 -19.35 4.92
N THR A 60 3.65 -18.49 3.99
CA THR A 60 2.31 -17.88 4.02
C THR A 60 1.66 -17.94 2.63
N PRO A 61 1.46 -19.14 2.03
CA PRO A 61 1.04 -19.29 0.64
C PRO A 61 -0.37 -18.77 0.38
N TYR A 62 -1.16 -18.56 1.42
CA TYR A 62 -2.47 -17.91 1.36
C TYR A 62 -2.42 -16.39 1.18
N LEU A 63 -1.25 -15.75 1.34
CA LEU A 63 -1.03 -14.30 1.14
C LEU A 63 -0.47 -14.05 -0.26
N ARG A 64 -1.34 -14.01 -1.25
CA ARG A 64 -0.92 -13.79 -2.65
C ARG A 64 -0.99 -12.33 -3.05
N CYS A 65 -0.21 -11.99 -4.07
CA CYS A 65 -0.42 -10.75 -4.82
C CYS A 65 -1.68 -10.88 -5.67
N LEU A 66 -2.64 -9.99 -5.45
CA LEU A 66 -3.96 -10.00 -6.08
C LEU A 66 -4.18 -8.73 -6.89
N SER A 67 -5.02 -8.82 -7.92
CA SER A 67 -5.55 -7.67 -8.64
C SER A 67 -6.98 -7.40 -8.19
N LEU A 68 -7.25 -6.23 -7.62
CA LEU A 68 -8.58 -5.81 -7.15
C LEU A 68 -9.41 -5.15 -8.27
N GLN A 69 -9.10 -5.44 -9.52
CA GLN A 69 -9.85 -4.90 -10.67
C GLN A 69 -11.26 -5.48 -10.73
N THR A 70 -12.22 -4.62 -11.07
CA THR A 70 -13.61 -5.04 -11.35
C THR A 70 -13.77 -5.69 -12.73
N ALA A 71 -12.79 -5.53 -13.62
CA ALA A 71 -12.73 -6.17 -14.93
C ALA A 71 -11.64 -7.24 -14.97
N ARG A 72 -11.87 -8.34 -15.68
CA ARG A 72 -10.88 -9.42 -15.86
C ARG A 72 -9.73 -8.94 -16.76
N SER A 73 -8.72 -8.31 -16.19
CA SER A 73 -7.45 -8.05 -16.86
C SER A 73 -6.29 -8.41 -15.92
N ARG A 74 -5.22 -8.96 -16.48
CA ARG A 74 -4.00 -9.17 -15.69
C ARG A 74 -3.20 -7.87 -15.66
N LEU A 75 -2.91 -7.37 -14.47
CA LEU A 75 -1.87 -6.35 -14.30
C LEU A 75 -0.51 -7.00 -14.53
N SER A 76 0.28 -6.41 -15.40
CA SER A 76 1.68 -6.76 -15.57
C SER A 76 2.50 -5.50 -15.44
N PHE A 77 3.46 -5.51 -14.54
CA PHE A 77 4.41 -4.42 -14.31
C PHE A 77 5.78 -4.87 -14.82
N ALA A 78 5.86 -5.13 -16.14
CA ALA A 78 7.07 -5.62 -16.78
C ALA A 78 8.20 -4.58 -16.80
N SER A 79 7.89 -3.28 -16.62
CA SER A 79 8.87 -2.20 -16.54
C SER A 79 8.41 -1.11 -15.59
N GLU A 80 9.34 -0.20 -15.23
CA GLU A 80 9.06 0.97 -14.41
C GLU A 80 8.03 1.89 -15.09
N GLU A 81 8.11 2.06 -16.41
CA GLU A 81 7.17 2.86 -17.20
C GLU A 81 5.76 2.26 -17.16
N ALA A 82 5.65 0.93 -17.18
CA ALA A 82 4.37 0.24 -17.09
C ALA A 82 3.70 0.48 -15.72
N PHE A 83 4.48 0.40 -14.63
CA PHE A 83 3.98 0.72 -13.31
C PHE A 83 3.64 2.20 -13.16
N ALA A 84 4.52 3.11 -13.61
CA ALA A 84 4.27 4.55 -13.60
C ALA A 84 3.00 4.92 -14.37
N SER A 85 2.79 4.32 -15.54
CA SER A 85 1.56 4.48 -16.32
C SER A 85 0.32 3.99 -15.57
N PHE A 86 0.41 2.87 -14.86
CA PHE A 86 -0.68 2.34 -14.04
C PHE A 86 -1.02 3.26 -12.86
N ILE A 87 -0.01 3.64 -12.07
CA ILE A 87 -0.25 4.37 -10.81
C ILE A 87 -0.76 5.81 -11.06
N LYS A 88 -0.48 6.39 -12.21
CA LYS A 88 -0.98 7.70 -12.64
C LYS A 88 -2.44 7.68 -13.10
N LYS A 89 -2.98 6.52 -13.49
CA LYS A 89 -4.37 6.41 -13.95
C LYS A 89 -5.33 6.58 -12.78
N LYS A 90 -6.00 7.72 -12.72
CA LYS A 90 -7.03 8.00 -11.70
C LYS A 90 -8.25 7.09 -11.85
N ASN A 91 -8.71 6.86 -13.08
CA ASN A 91 -9.93 6.11 -13.40
C ASN A 91 -9.67 4.61 -13.64
N PHE A 92 -8.73 4.02 -12.91
CA PHE A 92 -8.50 2.59 -13.00
C PHE A 92 -9.57 1.84 -12.21
N PRO A 93 -10.36 0.94 -12.85
CA PRO A 93 -11.53 0.33 -12.21
C PRO A 93 -11.09 -0.75 -11.20
N ALA A 94 -11.30 -0.49 -9.91
CA ALA A 94 -11.03 -1.41 -8.82
C ALA A 94 -12.07 -1.26 -7.71
N TYR A 95 -12.19 -2.24 -6.84
CA TYR A 95 -13.17 -2.24 -5.75
C TYR A 95 -12.97 -1.10 -4.76
N ASP A 96 -11.75 -0.65 -4.55
CA ASP A 96 -11.41 0.49 -3.69
C ASP A 96 -11.16 1.81 -4.45
N ALA A 97 -11.50 1.88 -5.74
CA ALA A 97 -11.27 3.07 -6.57
C ALA A 97 -12.02 4.35 -6.12
N SER A 98 -13.06 4.22 -5.30
CA SER A 98 -13.82 5.37 -4.78
C SER A 98 -13.20 6.02 -3.54
N TYR A 99 -12.14 5.45 -2.97
CA TYR A 99 -11.53 5.95 -1.73
C TYR A 99 -10.42 6.96 -2.01
N PRO A 100 -10.32 8.05 -1.22
CA PRO A 100 -9.41 9.17 -1.50
C PRO A 100 -7.94 8.76 -1.65
N LEU A 101 -7.45 7.84 -0.81
CA LEU A 101 -6.07 7.36 -0.85
C LEU A 101 -5.82 6.26 -1.89
N TYR A 102 -6.82 5.90 -2.71
CA TYR A 102 -6.63 5.00 -3.86
C TYR A 102 -5.58 5.53 -4.84
N ARG A 103 -5.53 6.87 -5.03
CA ARG A 103 -4.47 7.59 -5.75
C ARG A 103 -4.09 8.85 -4.99
N TRP A 104 -2.81 9.10 -4.94
CA TRP A 104 -2.27 10.33 -4.36
C TRP A 104 -1.01 10.76 -5.12
N ASN A 105 -0.68 12.02 -5.03
CA ASN A 105 0.56 12.55 -5.56
C ASN A 105 1.01 13.77 -4.75
N PHE A 106 2.30 14.08 -4.83
CA PHE A 106 2.87 15.27 -4.23
C PHE A 106 4.12 15.74 -4.99
N ARG A 107 4.58 16.93 -4.65
CA ARG A 107 5.86 17.47 -5.11
C ARG A 107 6.87 17.47 -3.96
N THR A 108 8.10 17.14 -4.28
CA THR A 108 9.24 17.21 -3.36
C THR A 108 10.48 17.66 -4.14
N ASN A 109 11.58 17.85 -3.44
CA ASN A 109 12.83 18.28 -4.06
C ASN A 109 14.04 17.61 -3.42
N GLY A 110 15.21 17.78 -4.05
CA GLY A 110 16.45 17.18 -3.59
C GLY A 110 16.88 17.62 -2.19
N THR A 111 16.52 18.82 -1.74
CA THR A 111 16.85 19.31 -0.38
C THR A 111 16.08 18.53 0.69
N ILE A 112 14.77 18.32 0.48
CA ILE A 112 13.93 17.54 1.41
C ILE A 112 14.42 16.08 1.44
N ILE A 113 14.67 15.47 0.28
CA ILE A 113 15.16 14.09 0.23
C ILE A 113 16.53 13.96 0.91
N ALA A 114 17.45 14.90 0.68
CA ALA A 114 18.78 14.89 1.31
C ALA A 114 18.72 15.00 2.84
N SER A 115 17.71 15.63 3.42
CA SER A 115 17.55 15.71 4.88
C SER A 115 17.19 14.36 5.52
N HIS A 116 16.65 13.43 4.74
CA HIS A 116 16.31 12.06 5.18
C HIS A 116 17.34 11.01 4.74
N VAL A 117 18.18 11.34 3.74
CA VAL A 117 19.17 10.42 3.15
C VAL A 117 20.56 11.03 3.28
N GLY A 118 21.30 10.62 4.31
CA GLY A 118 22.65 11.14 4.58
C GLY A 118 23.71 10.62 3.60
N GLY A 119 24.85 11.34 3.52
CA GLY A 119 26.09 10.84 2.90
C GLY A 119 26.15 10.88 1.38
N VAL A 120 25.21 11.53 0.69
CA VAL A 120 25.20 11.63 -0.78
C VAL A 120 25.40 13.07 -1.32
N GLY A 121 25.42 14.06 -0.44
CA GLY A 121 25.53 15.47 -0.82
C GLY A 121 24.24 15.99 -1.47
N LYS A 122 24.36 16.89 -2.48
CA LYS A 122 23.21 17.41 -3.21
C LYS A 122 22.59 16.32 -4.09
N ILE A 123 21.31 16.09 -3.98
CA ILE A 123 20.61 15.09 -4.81
C ILE A 123 20.66 15.47 -6.28
N THR A 124 21.06 14.50 -7.11
CA THR A 124 21.14 14.62 -8.57
C THR A 124 20.19 13.67 -9.29
N GLY A 125 19.59 12.70 -8.59
CA GLY A 125 18.61 11.78 -9.15
C GLY A 125 18.06 10.80 -8.12
N VAL A 126 16.82 10.38 -8.33
CA VAL A 126 16.15 9.37 -7.50
C VAL A 126 15.34 8.44 -8.40
N SER A 127 15.51 7.14 -8.24
CA SER A 127 14.80 6.15 -9.06
C SER A 127 14.48 4.87 -8.29
N VAL A 128 13.33 4.25 -8.57
CA VAL A 128 13.03 2.90 -8.13
C VAL A 128 13.78 1.92 -9.02
N THR A 129 14.59 1.05 -8.42
CA THR A 129 15.44 0.09 -9.15
C THR A 129 14.97 -1.36 -8.99
N GLU A 130 14.13 -1.63 -8.01
CA GLU A 130 13.55 -2.95 -7.81
C GLU A 130 12.12 -2.85 -7.28
N ARG A 131 11.24 -3.69 -7.82
CA ARG A 131 9.86 -3.83 -7.37
C ARG A 131 9.59 -5.24 -6.87
N GLY A 132 8.82 -5.32 -5.81
CA GLY A 132 8.23 -6.56 -5.32
C GLY A 132 6.92 -6.90 -6.03
N PRO A 133 6.28 -8.01 -5.62
CA PRO A 133 4.99 -8.42 -6.14
C PRO A 133 3.95 -7.29 -6.09
N GLY A 134 3.13 -7.20 -7.14
CA GLY A 134 2.13 -6.13 -7.26
C GLY A 134 2.70 -4.75 -7.58
N GLY A 135 4.02 -4.63 -7.76
CA GLY A 135 4.67 -3.39 -8.15
C GLY A 135 5.10 -2.48 -7.00
N VAL A 136 5.06 -2.96 -5.75
CA VAL A 136 5.57 -2.21 -4.59
C VAL A 136 7.07 -1.90 -4.75
N ALA A 137 7.50 -0.68 -4.42
CA ALA A 137 8.91 -0.30 -4.48
C ALA A 137 9.70 -1.01 -3.36
N MET A 138 10.76 -1.74 -3.73
CA MET A 138 11.63 -2.48 -2.80
C MET A 138 13.04 -1.91 -2.72
N LYS A 139 13.54 -1.29 -3.81
CA LYS A 139 14.81 -0.55 -3.77
C LYS A 139 14.65 0.82 -4.44
N LEU A 140 15.17 1.82 -3.76
CA LEU A 140 15.25 3.20 -4.23
C LEU A 140 16.73 3.61 -4.30
N LEU A 141 17.23 3.90 -5.49
CA LEU A 141 18.55 4.46 -5.70
C LEU A 141 18.45 5.98 -5.57
N VAL A 142 19.28 6.55 -4.71
CA VAL A 142 19.44 7.99 -4.51
C VAL A 142 20.85 8.37 -4.90
N LYS A 143 20.99 9.23 -5.91
CA LYS A 143 22.27 9.77 -6.40
C LYS A 143 22.45 11.21 -5.94
N GLY A 144 23.66 11.55 -5.60
CA GLY A 144 24.02 12.90 -5.22
C GLY A 144 25.43 13.27 -5.66
N SER A 145 25.83 14.49 -5.35
CA SER A 145 27.14 15.05 -5.73
C SER A 145 28.34 14.38 -5.05
N GLU A 146 28.13 13.67 -3.95
CA GLU A 146 29.17 13.02 -3.16
C GLU A 146 29.11 11.48 -3.20
N GLY A 147 28.19 10.92 -4.00
CA GLY A 147 28.03 9.49 -4.16
C GLY A 147 26.58 9.06 -4.36
N GLU A 148 26.34 7.77 -4.21
CA GLU A 148 25.00 7.19 -4.30
C GLU A 148 24.73 6.21 -3.17
N THR A 149 23.47 6.01 -2.83
CA THR A 149 23.02 5.02 -1.86
C THR A 149 21.76 4.34 -2.32
N THR A 150 21.54 3.10 -1.90
CA THR A 150 20.33 2.35 -2.15
C THR A 150 19.55 2.14 -0.85
N ILE A 151 18.32 2.58 -0.82
CA ILE A 151 17.39 2.36 0.29
C ILE A 151 16.57 1.13 -0.01
N SER A 152 16.62 0.13 0.89
CA SER A 152 15.96 -1.16 0.71
C SER A 152 14.76 -1.31 1.65
N GLY A 153 13.70 -1.93 1.14
CA GLY A 153 12.45 -2.18 1.86
C GLY A 153 11.44 -1.03 1.76
N GLN A 154 10.20 -1.39 1.53
CA GLN A 154 9.13 -0.41 1.28
C GLN A 154 8.94 0.61 2.43
N ASN A 155 9.16 0.20 3.69
CA ASN A 155 8.96 1.09 4.83
C ASN A 155 10.08 2.15 4.90
N ALA A 156 11.34 1.76 4.65
CA ALA A 156 12.46 2.69 4.58
C ALA A 156 12.31 3.68 3.42
N ILE A 157 11.82 3.22 2.25
CA ILE A 157 11.53 4.08 1.10
C ILE A 157 10.43 5.09 1.43
N ARG A 158 9.36 4.67 2.10
CA ARG A 158 8.26 5.55 2.54
C ARG A 158 8.77 6.64 3.50
N SER A 159 9.67 6.29 4.42
CA SER A 159 10.29 7.26 5.35
C SER A 159 11.25 8.21 4.63
N ALA A 160 12.07 7.71 3.70
CA ALA A 160 13.05 8.53 3.00
C ALA A 160 12.42 9.58 2.06
N LEU A 161 11.24 9.29 1.54
CA LEU A 161 10.48 10.20 0.68
C LEU A 161 9.38 10.97 1.42
N GLY A 162 9.10 10.60 2.68
CA GLY A 162 8.13 11.27 3.55
C GLY A 162 8.74 12.49 4.25
N ASP A 163 7.93 13.49 4.55
CA ASP A 163 8.31 14.65 5.36
C ASP A 163 7.07 15.31 5.95
N ALA A 164 7.18 15.88 7.15
CA ALA A 164 6.07 16.56 7.82
C ALA A 164 5.53 17.79 7.07
N SER A 165 6.34 18.37 6.17
CA SER A 165 5.93 19.50 5.32
C SER A 165 5.18 19.09 4.05
N LEU A 166 5.09 17.79 3.76
CA LEU A 166 4.45 17.31 2.52
C LEU A 166 2.93 17.47 2.57
N THR A 167 2.40 17.97 1.46
CA THR A 167 0.97 18.01 1.14
C THR A 167 0.67 17.05 0.01
N LEU A 168 -0.09 16.01 0.29
CA LEU A 168 -0.60 15.10 -0.74
C LEU A 168 -1.84 15.69 -1.40
N THR A 169 -1.91 15.56 -2.73
CA THR A 169 -3.17 15.69 -3.46
C THR A 169 -3.78 14.31 -3.60
N LEU A 170 -4.98 14.13 -3.08
CA LEU A 170 -5.74 12.87 -3.08
C LEU A 170 -6.51 12.69 -4.40
N MET A 171 -7.11 11.51 -4.57
CA MET A 171 -7.86 11.17 -5.78
C MET A 171 -9.03 12.12 -6.03
N ASP A 172 -9.73 12.54 -4.98
CA ASP A 172 -10.88 13.46 -5.02
C ASP A 172 -10.48 14.94 -5.19
N GLY A 173 -9.18 15.22 -5.30
CA GLY A 173 -8.63 16.56 -5.46
C GLY A 173 -8.42 17.30 -4.14
N LYS A 174 -8.82 16.75 -3.01
CA LYS A 174 -8.52 17.31 -1.69
C LYS A 174 -7.03 17.16 -1.36
N THR A 175 -6.58 17.94 -0.38
CA THR A 175 -5.24 17.87 0.15
C THR A 175 -5.20 17.23 1.53
N SER A 176 -4.06 16.66 1.87
CA SER A 176 -3.78 16.09 3.19
C SER A 176 -2.31 16.35 3.54
N ASP A 177 -2.06 16.89 4.72
CA ASP A 177 -0.75 17.36 5.15
C ASP A 177 -0.11 16.42 6.18
N GLY A 178 1.21 16.59 6.41
CA GLY A 178 1.91 15.98 7.55
C GLY A 178 2.34 14.53 7.32
N TRP A 179 2.81 14.19 6.14
CA TRP A 179 3.17 12.81 5.78
C TRP A 179 4.66 12.50 6.00
N SER A 180 5.12 12.44 7.25
CA SER A 180 6.48 11.96 7.60
C SER A 180 6.74 10.52 7.17
N LEU A 181 5.69 9.71 7.00
CA LEU A 181 5.71 8.40 6.39
C LEU A 181 4.68 8.36 5.27
N LEU A 182 5.09 8.11 4.03
CA LEU A 182 4.16 8.05 2.90
C LEU A 182 3.08 6.97 3.10
N PRO A 183 1.88 7.13 2.53
CA PRO A 183 0.77 6.19 2.74
C PRO A 183 1.10 4.75 2.37
N SER A 184 1.86 4.52 1.29
CA SER A 184 2.24 3.19 0.81
C SER A 184 3.56 3.18 0.06
N GLY A 185 4.11 1.98 -0.20
CA GLY A 185 5.26 1.77 -1.09
C GLY A 185 4.89 1.58 -2.57
N PHE A 186 3.61 1.66 -2.93
CA PHE A 186 3.17 1.61 -4.34
C PHE A 186 3.28 3.00 -4.96
N LEU A 187 4.48 3.36 -5.39
CA LEU A 187 4.78 4.70 -5.90
C LEU A 187 5.69 4.66 -7.14
N ALA A 188 5.61 5.72 -7.93
CA ALA A 188 6.56 6.05 -8.99
C ALA A 188 7.04 7.48 -8.76
N ILE A 189 8.30 7.75 -9.10
CA ILE A 189 8.92 9.06 -8.96
C ILE A 189 9.38 9.57 -10.32
N GLU A 190 9.16 10.86 -10.57
CA GLU A 190 9.57 11.54 -11.80
C GLU A 190 10.34 12.81 -11.47
N GLU A 191 11.48 12.98 -12.10
CA GLU A 191 12.17 14.25 -12.13
C GLU A 191 11.39 15.23 -13.03
N THR A 192 11.15 16.45 -12.52
CA THR A 192 10.36 17.47 -13.21
C THR A 192 11.19 18.68 -13.64
N GLY A 193 12.48 18.65 -13.38
CA GLY A 193 13.44 19.70 -13.71
C GLY A 193 14.23 20.16 -12.50
N THR A 194 14.81 21.35 -12.62
CA THR A 194 15.66 21.96 -11.59
C THR A 194 15.16 23.38 -11.36
N ASP A 195 15.14 23.83 -10.10
CA ASP A 195 14.79 25.23 -9.79
C ASP A 195 15.94 26.19 -10.05
N GLU A 196 15.70 27.48 -9.82
CA GLU A 196 16.68 28.57 -10.03
C GLU A 196 17.92 28.45 -9.11
N GLN A 197 17.84 27.70 -8.00
CA GLN A 197 18.93 27.43 -7.07
C GLN A 197 19.70 26.16 -7.45
N GLY A 198 19.32 25.48 -8.53
CA GLY A 198 19.95 24.24 -9.00
C GLY A 198 19.52 23.01 -8.19
N VAL A 199 18.38 23.05 -7.49
CA VAL A 199 17.83 21.92 -6.75
C VAL A 199 16.88 21.13 -7.62
N VAL A 200 17.14 19.84 -7.77
CA VAL A 200 16.31 18.93 -8.56
C VAL A 200 14.92 18.78 -7.94
N GLN A 201 13.89 18.88 -8.77
CA GLN A 201 12.49 18.81 -8.41
C GLN A 201 11.90 17.46 -8.82
N PHE A 202 11.08 16.89 -7.96
CA PHE A 202 10.44 15.59 -8.21
C PHE A 202 8.93 15.68 -8.04
N ARG A 203 8.23 14.83 -8.79
CA ARG A 203 6.84 14.50 -8.55
C ARG A 203 6.70 13.01 -8.27
N VAL A 204 6.06 12.70 -7.15
CA VAL A 204 5.77 11.33 -6.72
C VAL A 204 4.29 11.06 -6.93
N TYR A 205 3.99 9.95 -7.58
CA TYR A 205 2.65 9.42 -7.76
C TYR A 205 2.54 8.12 -6.99
N GLY A 206 1.49 7.95 -6.23
CA GLY A 206 1.29 6.73 -5.49
C GLY A 206 -0.17 6.36 -5.34
N GLY A 207 -0.40 5.23 -4.71
CA GLY A 207 -1.75 4.76 -4.44
C GLY A 207 -1.78 3.75 -3.31
N GLY A 208 -2.94 3.69 -2.66
CA GLY A 208 -3.16 2.85 -1.50
C GLY A 208 -2.68 3.46 -0.19
N TYR A 209 -3.08 2.79 0.91
CA TYR A 209 -2.71 3.14 2.28
C TYR A 209 -2.50 1.87 3.10
N GLY A 210 -1.28 1.67 3.56
CA GLY A 210 -0.81 0.52 4.32
C GLY A 210 0.25 -0.30 3.57
N HIS A 211 0.56 -1.47 4.11
CA HIS A 211 1.64 -2.34 3.62
C HIS A 211 1.28 -3.14 2.35
N GLY A 212 0.00 -3.30 2.06
CA GLY A 212 -0.46 -3.98 0.85
C GLY A 212 -0.54 -5.51 0.93
N VAL A 213 -0.28 -6.14 2.07
CA VAL A 213 -0.32 -7.61 2.25
C VAL A 213 -1.68 -8.05 2.80
N GLY A 214 -2.27 -9.09 2.20
CA GLY A 214 -3.56 -9.64 2.63
C GLY A 214 -4.74 -8.76 2.22
N MET A 215 -5.71 -8.55 3.11
CA MET A 215 -6.99 -7.93 2.79
C MET A 215 -6.94 -6.39 2.76
N SER A 216 -7.36 -5.77 1.65
CA SER A 216 -7.71 -4.35 1.62
C SER A 216 -9.09 -4.15 2.27
N GLN A 217 -9.17 -3.39 3.37
CA GLN A 217 -10.43 -3.10 4.06
C GLN A 217 -11.42 -2.37 3.13
N ASN A 218 -10.94 -1.36 2.41
CA ASN A 218 -11.76 -0.61 1.46
C ASN A 218 -12.09 -1.44 0.21
N GLY A 219 -11.19 -2.34 -0.23
CA GLY A 219 -11.45 -3.31 -1.27
C GLY A 219 -12.56 -4.29 -0.87
N ALA A 220 -12.47 -4.85 0.35
CA ALA A 220 -13.52 -5.73 0.91
C ALA A 220 -14.87 -5.00 1.00
N GLN A 221 -14.88 -3.74 1.45
CA GLN A 221 -16.10 -2.94 1.48
C GLN A 221 -16.67 -2.69 0.07
N GLY A 222 -15.80 -2.46 -0.93
CA GLY A 222 -16.21 -2.31 -2.34
C GLY A 222 -16.81 -3.61 -2.91
N MET A 223 -16.23 -4.76 -2.57
CA MET A 223 -16.76 -6.08 -2.94
C MET A 223 -18.13 -6.35 -2.28
N ALA A 224 -18.27 -6.02 -0.99
CA ALA A 224 -19.56 -6.12 -0.29
C ALA A 224 -20.63 -5.24 -0.92
N LYS A 225 -20.31 -4.00 -1.32
CA LYS A 225 -21.19 -3.11 -2.08
C LYS A 225 -21.58 -3.67 -3.45
N ALA A 226 -20.72 -4.50 -4.05
CA ALA A 226 -20.99 -5.22 -5.29
C ALA A 226 -21.81 -6.52 -5.09
N GLY A 227 -22.21 -6.83 -3.84
CA GLY A 227 -23.07 -7.96 -3.50
C GLY A 227 -22.33 -9.24 -3.09
N MET A 228 -21.00 -9.20 -2.91
CA MET A 228 -20.24 -10.37 -2.44
C MET A 228 -20.47 -10.60 -0.93
N GLY A 229 -20.64 -11.86 -0.55
CA GLY A 229 -20.73 -12.25 0.87
C GLY A 229 -19.36 -12.23 1.56
N TYR A 230 -19.36 -12.13 2.90
CA TYR A 230 -18.12 -12.03 3.67
C TYR A 230 -17.18 -13.22 3.48
N GLU A 231 -17.72 -14.44 3.37
CA GLU A 231 -16.90 -15.64 3.13
C GLU A 231 -16.22 -15.62 1.75
N GLU A 232 -16.95 -15.14 0.73
CA GLU A 232 -16.40 -14.99 -0.62
C GLU A 232 -15.28 -13.95 -0.64
N ILE A 233 -15.48 -12.82 0.07
CA ILE A 233 -14.47 -11.77 0.21
C ILE A 233 -13.23 -12.30 0.93
N LEU A 234 -13.38 -13.01 2.03
CA LEU A 234 -12.25 -13.58 2.77
C LEU A 234 -11.46 -14.59 1.93
N LYS A 235 -12.16 -15.50 1.22
CA LYS A 235 -11.54 -16.49 0.31
C LYS A 235 -10.91 -15.85 -0.92
N TYR A 236 -11.35 -14.65 -1.31
CA TYR A 236 -10.70 -13.87 -2.36
C TYR A 236 -9.33 -13.34 -1.93
N PHE A 237 -9.24 -12.81 -0.69
CA PHE A 237 -8.00 -12.23 -0.18
C PHE A 237 -7.02 -13.25 0.39
N TYR A 238 -7.52 -14.36 0.90
CA TYR A 238 -6.71 -15.44 1.49
C TYR A 238 -6.95 -16.73 0.73
N ASP A 239 -6.00 -17.08 -0.13
CA ASP A 239 -6.16 -18.19 -1.06
C ASP A 239 -6.11 -19.55 -0.36
N GLY A 240 -7.04 -20.45 -0.72
CA GLY A 240 -7.08 -21.83 -0.22
C GLY A 240 -7.45 -21.96 1.27
N VAL A 241 -7.99 -20.91 1.90
CA VAL A 241 -8.41 -20.97 3.30
C VAL A 241 -9.80 -21.60 3.47
N THR A 242 -10.00 -22.24 4.61
CA THR A 242 -11.30 -22.63 5.14
C THR A 242 -11.74 -21.68 6.25
N ILE A 243 -13.06 -21.54 6.42
CA ILE A 243 -13.66 -20.83 7.57
C ILE A 243 -14.25 -21.91 8.45
N GLU A 244 -13.74 -22.01 9.66
CA GLU A 244 -14.16 -23.02 10.65
C GLU A 244 -14.71 -22.35 11.88
N GLU A 245 -15.78 -22.90 12.42
CA GLU A 245 -16.33 -22.50 13.71
C GLU A 245 -15.74 -23.42 14.80
N LYS A 246 -15.10 -22.84 15.79
CA LYS A 246 -14.64 -23.56 16.97
C LYS A 246 -15.47 -23.17 18.16
N GLU A 247 -15.96 -24.20 18.84
CA GLU A 247 -16.64 -24.10 20.13
C GLU A 247 -15.76 -23.52 21.24
#